data_a11234adc5a006523ef06e4237d32377
#
_entry.id   a11234adc5a006523ef06e4237d32377
#
_cell.length_a   1.000
_cell.length_b   1.000
_cell.length_c   1.000
_cell.angle_alpha   90.00
_cell.angle_beta   90.00
_cell.angle_gamma   90.00
#
_symmetry.space_group_name_H-M   'P 1'
#
loop_
_entity.id
_entity.type
_entity.pdbx_description
1 polymer ?
#
loop_
_entity_poly.entity_id
_entity_poly.type
_entity_poly.pdbx_seq_one_letter_code
_entity_poly.pdbx_strand_id
1 'polypeptide(L)'
;QAQEGAFAQKIVRHRLAEAHVAVEAAAAALDGAWIDGSPEAAALAKAVCGFSAQTVRNHCQQVLAGIGFTTEHDFHRYLRRTFVLDNLLGTANLIAAEVGTRSLDRGHLPKMVPL
;
A
#
# COMPACT_ATOMS: atom_id res chain seq x y z
N GLN A 1 22.07 -14.69 -22.83
CA GLN A 1 21.38 -15.49 -21.81
C GLN A 1 21.73 -15.05 -20.40
N ALA A 2 23.03 -14.92 -20.08
CA ALA A 2 23.42 -14.42 -18.75
C ALA A 2 23.00 -12.98 -18.51
N GLN A 3 23.01 -12.13 -19.52
CA GLN A 3 22.56 -10.74 -19.42
C GLN A 3 21.05 -10.64 -19.22
N GLU A 4 20.29 -11.49 -19.88
CA GLU A 4 18.83 -11.54 -19.70
C GLU A 4 18.45 -11.99 -18.27
N GLY A 5 19.15 -12.98 -17.72
CA GLY A 5 18.94 -13.43 -16.36
C GLY A 5 19.27 -12.35 -15.33
N ALA A 6 20.37 -11.64 -15.53
CA ALA A 6 20.77 -10.54 -14.65
C ALA A 6 19.77 -9.38 -14.71
N PHE A 7 19.27 -9.05 -15.92
CA PHE A 7 18.27 -8.01 -16.11
C PHE A 7 16.95 -8.38 -15.45
N ALA A 8 16.49 -9.62 -15.60
CA ALA A 8 15.28 -10.11 -14.94
C ALA A 8 15.38 -10.04 -13.42
N GLN A 9 16.53 -10.45 -12.85
CA GLN A 9 16.78 -10.35 -11.41
C GLN A 9 16.75 -8.91 -10.93
N LYS A 10 17.29 -7.98 -11.70
CA LYS A 10 17.29 -6.56 -11.38
C LYS A 10 15.86 -6.00 -11.33
N ILE A 11 15.02 -6.40 -12.27
CA ILE A 11 13.59 -6.00 -12.28
C ILE A 11 12.87 -6.54 -11.04
N VAL A 12 13.09 -7.81 -10.70
CA VAL A 12 12.47 -8.43 -9.52
C VAL A 12 12.88 -7.69 -8.25
N ARG A 13 14.17 -7.40 -8.10
CA ARG A 13 14.67 -6.67 -6.93
C ARG A 13 14.07 -5.27 -6.84
N HIS A 14 13.95 -4.59 -7.96
CA HIS A 14 13.37 -3.25 -8.02
C HIS A 14 11.91 -3.26 -7.58
N ARG A 15 11.12 -4.21 -8.10
CA ARG A 15 9.71 -4.36 -7.71
C ARG A 15 9.54 -4.71 -6.24
N LEU A 16 10.37 -5.61 -5.72
CA LEU A 16 10.33 -5.97 -4.30
C LEU A 16 10.75 -4.81 -3.41
N ALA A 17 11.72 -4.01 -3.84
CA ALA A 17 12.13 -2.82 -3.11
C ALA A 17 11.00 -1.79 -3.04
N GLU A 18 10.28 -1.55 -4.14
CA GLU A 18 9.13 -0.66 -4.14
C GLU A 18 7.99 -1.17 -3.26
N ALA A 19 7.72 -2.48 -3.29
CA ALA A 19 6.74 -3.09 -2.40
C ALA A 19 7.14 -2.91 -0.93
N HIS A 20 8.42 -3.08 -0.62
CA HIS A 20 8.93 -2.88 0.73
C HIS A 20 8.75 -1.44 1.22
N VAL A 21 9.05 -0.46 0.37
CA VAL A 21 8.82 0.96 0.68
C VAL A 21 7.34 1.22 0.98
N ALA A 22 6.44 0.63 0.20
CA ALA A 22 5.01 0.78 0.43
C ALA A 22 4.58 0.20 1.79
N VAL A 23 5.13 -0.95 2.19
CA VAL A 23 4.86 -1.54 3.51
C VAL A 23 5.38 -0.66 4.63
N GLU A 24 6.60 -0.13 4.49
CA GLU A 24 7.18 0.76 5.49
C GLU A 24 6.39 2.07 5.62
N ALA A 25 5.90 2.62 4.51
CA ALA A 25 5.07 3.81 4.51
C ALA A 25 3.74 3.55 5.25
N ALA A 26 3.13 2.39 5.02
CA ALA A 26 1.91 2.00 5.71
C ALA A 26 2.13 1.84 7.21
N ALA A 27 3.23 1.20 7.61
CA ALA A 27 3.59 1.03 9.02
C ALA A 27 3.81 2.38 9.69
N ALA A 28 4.51 3.30 9.04
CA ALA A 28 4.76 4.64 9.57
C ALA A 28 3.46 5.43 9.73
N ALA A 29 2.56 5.35 8.76
CA ALA A 29 1.26 6.02 8.83
C ALA A 29 0.40 5.48 9.98
N LEU A 30 0.42 4.17 10.18
CA LEU A 30 -0.31 3.53 11.27
C LEU A 30 0.24 3.96 12.64
N ASP A 31 1.55 3.95 12.81
CA ASP A 31 2.20 4.39 14.04
C ASP A 31 1.88 5.86 14.32
N GLY A 32 1.94 6.70 13.29
CA GLY A 32 1.59 8.11 13.40
C GLY A 32 0.14 8.31 13.84
N ALA A 33 -0.79 7.52 13.33
CA ALA A 33 -2.19 7.59 13.71
C ALA A 33 -2.41 7.19 15.18
N TRP A 34 -1.71 6.18 15.66
CA TRP A 34 -1.77 5.77 17.07
C TRP A 34 -1.25 6.86 18.01
N ILE A 35 -0.18 7.55 17.61
CA ILE A 35 0.41 8.64 18.41
C ILE A 35 -0.51 9.86 18.41
N ASP A 36 -1.02 10.26 17.24
CA ASP A 36 -1.89 11.42 17.10
C ASP A 36 -3.26 11.19 17.74
N GLY A 37 -3.87 10.04 17.48
CA GLY A 37 -5.15 9.65 18.06
C GLY A 37 -6.37 10.37 17.48
N SER A 38 -6.19 11.22 16.44
CA SER A 38 -7.32 11.93 15.83
C SER A 38 -8.03 11.07 14.78
N PRO A 39 -9.34 11.33 14.55
CA PRO A 39 -10.05 10.65 13.46
C PRO A 39 -9.46 10.93 12.09
N GLU A 40 -8.93 12.13 11.87
CA GLU A 40 -8.29 12.52 10.61
C GLU A 40 -7.02 11.71 10.35
N ALA A 41 -6.19 11.54 11.37
CA ALA A 41 -4.98 10.72 11.26
C ALA A 41 -5.33 9.25 11.02
N ALA A 42 -6.36 8.73 11.67
CA ALA A 42 -6.84 7.37 11.47
C ALA A 42 -7.35 7.16 10.03
N ALA A 43 -8.14 8.10 9.51
CA ALA A 43 -8.63 8.06 8.14
C ALA A 43 -7.48 8.08 7.13
N LEU A 44 -6.51 8.94 7.34
CA LEU A 44 -5.35 9.06 6.45
C LEU A 44 -4.51 7.78 6.49
N ALA A 45 -4.30 7.19 7.67
CA ALA A 45 -3.59 5.92 7.80
C ALA A 45 -4.33 4.79 7.07
N LYS A 46 -5.66 4.72 7.17
CA LYS A 46 -6.46 3.73 6.43
C LYS A 46 -6.28 3.88 4.93
N ALA A 47 -6.31 5.11 4.41
CA ALA A 47 -6.11 5.39 2.99
C ALA A 47 -4.70 4.99 2.55
N VAL A 48 -3.66 5.35 3.29
CA VAL A 48 -2.27 4.99 2.98
C VAL A 48 -2.10 3.47 2.98
N CYS A 49 -2.65 2.77 3.96
CA CYS A 49 -2.58 1.30 4.01
C CYS A 49 -3.27 0.67 2.80
N GLY A 50 -4.41 1.19 2.38
CA GLY A 50 -5.13 0.70 1.20
C GLY A 50 -4.34 0.89 -0.09
N PHE A 51 -3.77 2.07 -0.31
CA PHE A 51 -2.92 2.33 -1.49
C PHE A 51 -1.63 1.52 -1.44
N SER A 52 -1.02 1.38 -0.27
CA SER A 52 0.19 0.55 -0.10
C SER A 52 -0.10 -0.92 -0.41
N ALA A 53 -1.22 -1.44 0.06
CA ALA A 53 -1.65 -2.80 -0.27
C ALA A 53 -1.83 -2.99 -1.78
N GLN A 54 -2.41 -2.02 -2.46
CA GLN A 54 -2.56 -2.04 -3.91
C GLN A 54 -1.21 -2.08 -4.63
N THR A 55 -0.27 -1.25 -4.19
CA THR A 55 1.10 -1.22 -4.73
C THR A 55 1.79 -2.57 -4.54
N VAL A 56 1.72 -3.13 -3.34
CA VAL A 56 2.31 -4.44 -3.02
C VAL A 56 1.68 -5.55 -3.88
N ARG A 57 0.34 -5.55 -3.99
CA ARG A 57 -0.35 -6.53 -4.84
C ARG A 57 0.16 -6.48 -6.27
N ASN A 58 0.24 -5.29 -6.85
CA ASN A 58 0.65 -5.12 -8.23
C ASN A 58 2.07 -5.61 -8.47
N HIS A 59 3.00 -5.26 -7.61
CA HIS A 59 4.40 -5.70 -7.73
C HIS A 59 4.54 -7.20 -7.49
N CYS A 60 3.89 -7.75 -6.49
CA CYS A 60 3.96 -9.19 -6.18
C CYS A 60 3.33 -10.03 -7.28
N GLN A 61 2.19 -9.60 -7.84
CA GLN A 61 1.58 -10.31 -8.98
C GLN A 61 2.51 -10.34 -10.19
N GLN A 62 3.19 -9.24 -10.49
CA GLN A 62 4.12 -9.16 -11.60
C GLN A 62 5.32 -10.07 -11.39
N VAL A 63 5.88 -10.09 -10.18
CA VAL A 63 7.01 -10.96 -9.85
C VAL A 63 6.60 -12.42 -9.96
N LEU A 64 5.46 -12.82 -9.39
CA LEU A 64 5.00 -14.20 -9.41
C LEU A 64 4.64 -14.65 -10.82
N ALA A 65 4.00 -13.79 -11.61
CA ALA A 65 3.73 -14.10 -13.02
C ALA A 65 5.02 -14.30 -13.81
N GLY A 66 6.04 -13.48 -13.56
CA GLY A 66 7.32 -13.58 -14.25
C GLY A 66 8.10 -14.85 -13.91
N ILE A 67 7.88 -15.45 -12.74
CA ILE A 67 8.55 -16.70 -12.34
C ILE A 67 7.66 -17.93 -12.49
N GLY A 68 6.47 -17.79 -13.10
CA GLY A 68 5.62 -18.90 -13.47
C GLY A 68 4.74 -19.49 -12.38
N PHE A 69 4.52 -18.79 -11.27
CA PHE A 69 3.58 -19.25 -10.25
C PHE A 69 2.14 -19.20 -10.76
N THR A 70 1.36 -20.23 -10.39
CA THR A 70 -0.03 -20.39 -10.77
C THR A 70 -0.99 -19.79 -9.75
N THR A 71 -2.28 -19.83 -10.07
CA THR A 71 -3.36 -19.36 -9.19
C THR A 71 -3.46 -20.13 -7.87
N GLU A 72 -2.82 -21.28 -7.76
CA GLU A 72 -2.85 -22.11 -6.55
C GLU A 72 -1.87 -21.65 -5.47
N HIS A 73 -1.01 -20.68 -5.78
CA HIS A 73 -0.06 -20.17 -4.81
C HIS A 73 -0.77 -19.41 -3.68
N ASP A 74 -0.27 -19.51 -2.46
CA ASP A 74 -0.83 -18.86 -1.26
C ASP A 74 -1.01 -17.36 -1.40
N PHE A 75 -0.34 -16.73 -2.34
CA PHE A 75 -0.48 -15.31 -2.62
C PHE A 75 -1.94 -14.90 -2.86
N HIS A 76 -2.75 -15.76 -3.49
CA HIS A 76 -4.16 -15.46 -3.75
C HIS A 76 -4.98 -15.29 -2.48
N ARG A 77 -4.61 -15.98 -1.41
CA ARG A 77 -5.27 -15.82 -0.10
C ARG A 77 -5.02 -14.42 0.45
N TYR A 78 -3.78 -13.97 0.40
CA TYR A 78 -3.41 -12.62 0.85
C TYR A 78 -4.03 -11.55 -0.04
N LEU A 79 -4.04 -11.77 -1.35
CA LEU A 79 -4.67 -10.87 -2.32
C LEU A 79 -6.15 -10.64 -1.98
N ARG A 80 -6.90 -11.71 -1.78
CA ARG A 80 -8.33 -11.63 -1.42
C ARG A 80 -8.54 -10.89 -0.11
N ARG A 81 -7.69 -11.16 0.88
CA ARG A 81 -7.79 -10.52 2.18
C ARG A 81 -7.57 -9.01 2.08
N THR A 82 -6.63 -8.56 1.27
CA THR A 82 -6.39 -7.12 1.09
C THR A 82 -7.60 -6.43 0.47
N PHE A 83 -8.30 -7.08 -0.48
CA PHE A 83 -9.52 -6.52 -1.06
C PHE A 83 -10.64 -6.39 -0.02
N VAL A 84 -10.82 -7.42 0.82
CA VAL A 84 -11.82 -7.38 1.88
C VAL A 84 -11.52 -6.27 2.88
N LEU A 85 -10.27 -6.17 3.32
CA LEU A 85 -9.86 -5.16 4.31
C LEU A 85 -9.97 -3.74 3.76
N ASP A 86 -9.70 -3.52 2.46
CA ASP A 86 -9.85 -2.20 1.86
C ASP A 86 -11.31 -1.74 1.87
N ASN A 87 -12.25 -2.65 1.68
CA ASN A 87 -13.67 -2.31 1.71
C ASN A 87 -14.24 -2.10 3.12
N LEU A 88 -13.51 -2.52 4.15
CA LEU A 88 -13.96 -2.39 5.52
C LEU A 88 -13.83 -0.92 5.97
N LEU A 89 -14.93 -0.32 6.43
CA LEU A 89 -14.98 1.06 6.93
C LEU A 89 -14.61 2.12 5.88
N GLY A 90 -14.79 1.81 4.62
CA GLY A 90 -14.51 2.71 3.49
C GLY A 90 -13.24 2.34 2.74
N THR A 91 -13.29 2.48 1.43
CA THR A 91 -12.12 2.22 0.58
C THR A 91 -11.10 3.34 0.66
N ALA A 92 -9.84 3.03 0.31
CA ALA A 92 -8.78 4.02 0.27
C ALA A 92 -9.14 5.21 -0.64
N ASN A 93 -9.75 4.95 -1.80
CA ASN A 93 -10.15 6.00 -2.73
C ASN A 93 -11.20 6.95 -2.14
N LEU A 94 -12.23 6.40 -1.50
CA LEU A 94 -13.27 7.22 -0.87
C LEU A 94 -12.72 8.04 0.30
N ILE A 95 -11.92 7.41 1.14
CA ILE A 95 -11.33 8.08 2.30
C ILE A 95 -10.37 9.18 1.84
N ALA A 96 -9.53 8.92 0.84
CA ALA A 96 -8.61 9.92 0.30
C ALA A 96 -9.36 11.12 -0.27
N ALA A 97 -10.48 10.89 -0.97
CA ALA A 97 -11.31 11.96 -1.49
C ALA A 97 -11.91 12.83 -0.37
N GLU A 98 -12.41 12.20 0.70
CA GLU A 98 -12.94 12.91 1.86
C GLU A 98 -11.87 13.73 2.58
N VAL A 99 -10.70 13.14 2.81
CA VAL A 99 -9.57 13.83 3.45
C VAL A 99 -9.13 15.01 2.59
N GLY A 100 -9.05 14.82 1.28
CA GLY A 100 -8.70 15.89 0.34
C GLY A 100 -9.69 17.05 0.38
N THR A 101 -10.97 16.76 0.37
CA THR A 101 -12.03 17.79 0.47
C THR A 101 -11.93 18.57 1.78
N ARG A 102 -11.79 17.86 2.90
CA ARG A 102 -11.65 18.52 4.21
C ARG A 102 -10.38 19.37 4.30
N SER A 103 -9.27 18.88 3.72
CA SER A 103 -8.01 19.61 3.72
C SER A 103 -8.09 20.89 2.90
N LEU A 104 -8.81 20.87 1.78
CA LEU A 104 -9.05 22.06 0.96
C LEU A 104 -9.89 23.06 1.73
N ASP A 105 -10.93 22.62 2.42
CA ASP A 105 -11.80 23.49 3.22
C ASP A 105 -11.06 24.13 4.40
N ARG A 106 -10.17 23.38 5.05
CA ARG A 106 -9.39 23.85 6.20
C ARG A 106 -8.13 24.61 5.82
N GLY A 107 -7.63 24.41 4.59
CA GLY A 107 -6.40 25.00 4.11
C GLY A 107 -5.11 24.36 4.60
N HIS A 108 -5.18 23.18 5.20
CA HIS A 108 -3.99 22.43 5.62
C HIS A 108 -4.22 20.92 5.59
N LEU A 109 -3.13 20.16 5.49
CA LEU A 109 -3.15 18.70 5.53
C LEU A 109 -3.03 18.18 6.96
N PRO A 110 -3.64 17.00 7.26
CA PRO A 110 -3.40 16.33 8.54
C PRO A 110 -1.93 15.92 8.68
N LYS A 111 -1.43 15.92 9.91
CA LYS A 111 -0.08 15.44 10.19
C LYS A 111 -0.07 13.91 10.17
N MET A 112 0.83 13.34 9.39
CA MET A 112 1.01 11.89 9.33
C MET A 112 2.08 11.40 10.29
N VAL A 113 3.06 12.24 10.58
CA VAL A 113 4.21 11.90 11.43
C VAL A 113 4.36 13.01 12.45
N PRO A 114 4.52 12.70 13.75
CA PRO A 114 4.81 13.72 14.76
C PRO A 114 6.18 14.32 14.48
N LEU A 115 6.23 15.63 14.34
CA LEU A 115 7.48 16.38 14.14
C LEU A 115 7.89 17.07 15.44
#